data_ea3615d23f9b5916e4223b6f46465482
#
_entry.id   ea3615d23f9b5916e4223b6f46465482
#
_cell.length_a   1.000
_cell.length_b   1.000
_cell.length_c   1.000
_cell.angle_alpha   90.00
_cell.angle_beta   90.00
_cell.angle_gamma   90.00
#
_symmetry.space_group_name_H-M   'P 1'
#
loop_
_entity.id
_entity.type
_entity.pdbx_description
1 polymer ?
#
loop_
_entity_poly.entity_id
_entity_poly.type
_entity_poly.pdbx_seq_one_letter_code
_entity_poly.pdbx_strand_id
1 'polypeptide(L)'
;MKKLLKYLKGYEKECVLGPLFKLLEATFELLVPLVVASIVDKGIGSGDRGYIVKMCAVMIGLGIVGLASSVTAQYFSAVAAVGFSTRLRHTVLEHILNLSYSQVDKLGASTMITRMTSDINQVQNGVNLTLRLLLRSPFVVFGAMVMAFTIDFQAALVFAGVIPVLCIIVFGIMLITMPMYRRVQASLDSVTSASRQNLTGVRVLRAFCKEDAEVTSFEEKTEDMTRKQLSAGRISALMNPVTYVVINLAVVLLVHVGALKVESGVLTQGLVIALYNYMSQILVELIKMANLIITITKAVACGNRVASVLDLEPGQENGTRTAADLKGQVEFQDVTARYDGAGNPSLEHITFTARPGQTIGIIGGTGSGKTTLVNLIPRLYDAAGGKVLLDGVETAAYDLTSLRQAIGVVPQKAVLFKGTIRQNLLWGNASATDDELWEALTVAQAKEVVEGKDNGLDAPVEQGGVNFSGGQRQRLTIARALVRKPRILILDDSASALDYATDAGLRMAIRRMDDPPTTFIVSQRAASVRYADEILVLDDGILVGKGTHDELLASCPVYQEIYYSQFPKEAVQNG
;
A
#
# COMPACT_ATOMS: atom_id res chain seq x y z
N MET A 1 -2.19 16.33 2.02
CA MET A 1 -2.38 16.23 3.49
C MET A 1 -3.63 16.97 4.00
N LYS A 2 -3.89 18.23 3.64
CA LYS A 2 -5.12 18.96 4.11
C LYS A 2 -6.41 18.17 3.88
N LYS A 3 -6.57 17.52 2.71
CA LYS A 3 -7.74 16.70 2.39
C LYS A 3 -7.92 15.50 3.35
N LEU A 4 -6.84 15.01 3.95
CA LEU A 4 -6.89 13.87 4.88
C LEU A 4 -7.34 14.26 6.29
N LEU A 5 -7.25 15.53 6.67
CA LEU A 5 -7.68 16.00 8.00
C LEU A 5 -9.18 15.77 8.24
N LYS A 6 -10.00 15.62 7.18
CA LYS A 6 -11.41 15.24 7.32
C LYS A 6 -11.63 13.93 8.09
N TYR A 7 -10.66 13.01 8.07
CA TYR A 7 -10.74 11.74 8.78
C TYR A 7 -10.48 11.85 10.29
N LEU A 8 -10.06 13.04 10.78
CA LEU A 8 -10.03 13.36 12.21
C LEU A 8 -11.42 13.75 12.75
N LYS A 9 -12.40 13.99 11.88
CA LYS A 9 -13.77 14.31 12.30
C LYS A 9 -14.31 13.18 13.18
N GLY A 10 -14.85 13.54 14.37
CA GLY A 10 -15.30 12.61 15.40
C GLY A 10 -14.22 12.26 16.45
N TYR A 11 -13.01 12.82 16.32
CA TYR A 11 -11.94 12.77 17.31
C TYR A 11 -11.50 14.18 17.73
N GLU A 12 -12.42 15.17 17.59
CA GLU A 12 -12.12 16.58 17.89
C GLU A 12 -11.79 16.78 19.37
N LYS A 13 -12.50 16.07 20.26
CA LYS A 13 -12.26 16.11 21.71
C LYS A 13 -10.84 15.64 22.04
N GLU A 14 -10.42 14.53 21.48
CA GLU A 14 -9.11 13.94 21.67
C GLU A 14 -8.01 14.82 21.08
N CYS A 15 -8.26 15.44 19.94
CA CYS A 15 -7.34 16.39 19.30
C CYS A 15 -7.14 17.68 20.12
N VAL A 16 -8.08 18.07 20.96
CA VAL A 16 -7.97 19.22 21.87
C VAL A 16 -7.42 18.80 23.23
N LEU A 17 -7.96 17.72 23.81
CA LEU A 17 -7.56 17.26 25.14
C LEU A 17 -6.11 16.77 25.18
N GLY A 18 -5.64 16.08 24.14
CA GLY A 18 -4.25 15.62 24.06
C GLY A 18 -3.24 16.77 24.24
N PRO A 19 -3.24 17.79 23.37
CA PRO A 19 -2.37 18.96 23.51
C PRO A 19 -2.61 19.74 24.81
N LEU A 20 -3.87 19.87 25.29
CA LEU A 20 -4.18 20.59 26.52
C LEU A 20 -3.50 19.96 27.74
N PHE A 21 -3.66 18.65 27.93
CA PHE A 21 -2.98 17.94 29.02
C PHE A 21 -1.45 17.94 28.87
N LYS A 22 -0.96 18.01 27.63
CA LYS A 22 0.48 18.12 27.37
C LYS A 22 1.03 19.50 27.72
N LEU A 23 0.26 20.56 27.52
CA LEU A 23 0.58 21.91 27.99
C LEU A 23 0.51 22.00 29.51
N LEU A 24 -0.48 21.36 30.12
CA LEU A 24 -0.60 21.30 31.58
C LEU A 24 0.62 20.62 32.22
N GLU A 25 1.05 19.47 31.69
CA GLU A 25 2.31 18.81 32.08
C GLU A 25 3.50 19.76 31.97
N ALA A 26 3.64 20.46 30.84
CA ALA A 26 4.74 21.42 30.62
C ALA A 26 4.70 22.59 31.63
N THR A 27 3.50 23.04 32.03
CA THR A 27 3.36 24.07 33.06
C THR A 27 3.91 23.61 34.40
N PHE A 28 3.58 22.38 34.82
CA PHE A 28 4.11 21.82 36.06
C PHE A 28 5.63 21.62 35.98
N GLU A 29 6.15 21.17 34.81
CA GLU A 29 7.59 21.03 34.58
C GLU A 29 8.34 22.37 34.74
N LEU A 30 7.75 23.49 34.29
CA LEU A 30 8.32 24.83 34.44
C LEU A 30 8.30 25.34 35.88
N LEU A 31 7.44 24.81 36.77
CA LEU A 31 7.41 25.18 38.18
C LEU A 31 8.49 24.47 39.00
N VAL A 32 8.96 23.31 38.61
CA VAL A 32 9.94 22.49 39.35
C VAL A 32 11.21 23.26 39.67
N PRO A 33 11.85 24.00 38.74
CA PRO A 33 13.08 24.77 39.04
C PRO A 33 12.87 25.81 40.15
N LEU A 34 11.69 26.44 40.25
CA LEU A 34 11.38 27.40 41.31
C LEU A 34 11.23 26.74 42.70
N VAL A 35 10.63 25.53 42.72
CA VAL A 35 10.55 24.74 43.95
C VAL A 35 11.94 24.34 44.44
N VAL A 36 12.81 23.92 43.49
CA VAL A 36 14.23 23.62 43.81
C VAL A 36 14.95 24.87 44.34
N ALA A 37 14.74 26.04 43.75
CA ALA A 37 15.28 27.30 44.24
C ALA A 37 14.83 27.57 45.68
N SER A 38 13.54 27.38 45.99
CA SER A 38 13.01 27.56 47.34
C SER A 38 13.59 26.56 48.35
N ILE A 39 13.87 25.33 47.95
CA ILE A 39 14.56 24.34 48.80
C ILE A 39 15.97 24.82 49.15
N VAL A 40 16.71 25.30 48.13
CA VAL A 40 18.07 25.78 48.34
C VAL A 40 18.11 27.01 49.24
N ASP A 41 17.31 28.02 48.92
CA ASP A 41 17.37 29.33 49.58
C ASP A 41 16.76 29.31 51.01
N LYS A 42 15.57 28.76 51.17
CA LYS A 42 14.83 28.75 52.43
C LYS A 42 15.05 27.48 53.25
N GLY A 43 15.24 26.34 52.59
CA GLY A 43 15.43 25.07 53.30
C GLY A 43 16.88 24.88 53.76
N ILE A 44 17.83 24.84 52.79
CA ILE A 44 19.23 24.58 53.08
C ILE A 44 19.86 25.83 53.70
N GLY A 45 19.60 27.02 53.15
CA GLY A 45 20.18 28.26 53.59
C GLY A 45 19.83 28.64 55.03
N SER A 46 18.62 28.31 55.53
CA SER A 46 18.18 28.52 56.92
C SER A 46 18.29 27.27 57.80
N GLY A 47 18.67 26.12 57.29
CA GLY A 47 18.73 24.84 58.04
C GLY A 47 17.39 24.25 58.42
N ASP A 48 16.27 24.73 57.84
CA ASP A 48 14.91 24.28 58.17
C ASP A 48 14.56 22.94 57.48
N ARG A 49 14.78 21.84 58.20
CA ARG A 49 14.47 20.48 57.72
C ARG A 49 12.96 20.28 57.45
N GLY A 50 12.09 20.94 58.22
CA GLY A 50 10.63 20.84 58.01
C GLY A 50 10.21 21.46 56.69
N TYR A 51 10.80 22.61 56.33
CA TYR A 51 10.56 23.25 55.05
C TYR A 51 11.07 22.41 53.87
N ILE A 52 12.24 21.78 54.00
CA ILE A 52 12.79 20.89 52.98
C ILE A 52 11.83 19.73 52.70
N VAL A 53 11.38 19.03 53.75
CA VAL A 53 10.44 17.91 53.63
C VAL A 53 9.14 18.35 52.95
N LYS A 54 8.59 19.51 53.35
CA LYS A 54 7.37 20.08 52.77
C LYS A 54 7.56 20.36 51.25
N MET A 55 8.65 20.98 50.86
CA MET A 55 8.91 21.30 49.44
C MET A 55 9.22 20.04 48.60
N CYS A 56 9.89 19.04 49.18
CA CYS A 56 10.05 17.73 48.54
C CYS A 56 8.67 17.05 48.32
N ALA A 57 7.76 17.14 49.29
CA ALA A 57 6.40 16.63 49.13
C ALA A 57 5.64 17.38 47.99
N VAL A 58 5.82 18.70 47.88
CA VAL A 58 5.27 19.50 46.76
C VAL A 58 5.86 19.03 45.42
N MET A 59 7.18 18.79 45.35
CA MET A 59 7.86 18.29 44.14
C MET A 59 7.29 16.92 43.73
N ILE A 60 7.11 16.01 44.67
CA ILE A 60 6.48 14.70 44.43
C ILE A 60 5.05 14.89 43.91
N GLY A 61 4.29 15.79 44.52
CA GLY A 61 2.93 16.12 44.07
C GLY A 61 2.88 16.65 42.64
N LEU A 62 3.76 17.60 42.29
CA LEU A 62 3.90 18.10 40.93
C LEU A 62 4.28 16.98 39.95
N GLY A 63 5.18 16.07 40.36
CA GLY A 63 5.57 14.91 39.56
C GLY A 63 4.40 13.96 39.31
N ILE A 64 3.58 13.66 40.33
CA ILE A 64 2.41 12.79 40.19
C ILE A 64 1.36 13.41 39.28
N VAL A 65 1.04 14.70 39.45
CA VAL A 65 0.08 15.41 38.60
C VAL A 65 0.62 15.54 37.16
N GLY A 66 1.92 15.82 37.02
CA GLY A 66 2.59 15.83 35.71
C GLY A 66 2.54 14.48 35.00
N LEU A 67 2.80 13.39 35.75
CA LEU A 67 2.69 12.02 35.23
C LEU A 67 1.26 11.71 34.77
N ALA A 68 0.26 12.00 35.63
CA ALA A 68 -1.14 11.78 35.25
C ALA A 68 -1.53 12.56 34.01
N SER A 69 -1.12 13.83 33.90
CA SER A 69 -1.36 14.68 32.74
C SER A 69 -0.65 14.12 31.49
N SER A 70 0.58 13.63 31.63
CA SER A 70 1.34 13.03 30.54
C SER A 70 0.69 11.76 30.00
N VAL A 71 0.27 10.86 30.89
CA VAL A 71 -0.41 9.61 30.51
C VAL A 71 -1.74 9.91 29.81
N THR A 72 -2.51 10.84 30.37
CA THR A 72 -3.79 11.27 29.78
C THR A 72 -3.60 11.90 28.40
N ALA A 73 -2.62 12.78 28.24
CA ALA A 73 -2.25 13.37 26.93
C ALA A 73 -1.84 12.31 25.91
N GLN A 74 -1.04 11.33 26.35
CA GLN A 74 -0.61 10.20 25.52
C GLN A 74 -1.79 9.37 25.05
N TYR A 75 -2.73 9.06 25.94
CA TYR A 75 -3.93 8.29 25.65
C TYR A 75 -4.79 8.98 24.58
N PHE A 76 -5.18 10.25 24.79
CA PHE A 76 -6.00 10.97 23.83
C PHE A 76 -5.32 11.15 22.48
N SER A 77 -4.04 11.49 22.47
CA SER A 77 -3.28 11.62 21.20
C SER A 77 -3.17 10.30 20.45
N ALA A 78 -3.02 9.17 21.17
CA ALA A 78 -2.98 7.84 20.57
C ALA A 78 -4.35 7.44 20.01
N VAL A 79 -5.45 7.65 20.75
CA VAL A 79 -6.81 7.37 20.29
C VAL A 79 -7.12 8.15 19.01
N ALA A 80 -6.82 9.45 18.97
CA ALA A 80 -7.03 10.27 17.78
C ALA A 80 -6.21 9.77 16.58
N ALA A 81 -4.91 9.49 16.78
CA ALA A 81 -4.02 9.07 15.70
C ALA A 81 -4.37 7.67 15.15
N VAL A 82 -4.69 6.71 16.04
CA VAL A 82 -5.09 5.36 15.64
C VAL A 82 -6.46 5.38 14.97
N GLY A 83 -7.44 6.09 15.54
CA GLY A 83 -8.76 6.23 14.96
C GLY A 83 -8.73 6.87 13.57
N PHE A 84 -7.94 7.92 13.40
CA PHE A 84 -7.66 8.54 12.10
C PHE A 84 -7.10 7.52 11.09
N SER A 85 -6.06 6.77 11.48
CA SER A 85 -5.41 5.83 10.56
C SER A 85 -6.33 4.65 10.19
N THR A 86 -7.17 4.19 11.11
CA THR A 86 -8.15 3.12 10.87
C THR A 86 -9.18 3.55 9.83
N ARG A 87 -9.75 4.73 9.98
CA ARG A 87 -10.70 5.29 8.99
C ARG A 87 -10.03 5.50 7.63
N LEU A 88 -8.81 6.03 7.65
CA LEU A 88 -8.06 6.24 6.41
C LEU A 88 -7.78 4.93 5.68
N ARG A 89 -7.37 3.87 6.39
CA ARG A 89 -7.18 2.54 5.79
C ARG A 89 -8.45 1.98 5.19
N HIS A 90 -9.57 2.09 5.91
CA HIS A 90 -10.87 1.63 5.41
C HIS A 90 -11.23 2.35 4.11
N THR A 91 -11.18 3.68 4.10
CA THR A 91 -11.53 4.47 2.91
C THR A 91 -10.57 4.22 1.74
N VAL A 92 -9.26 4.08 2.01
CA VAL A 92 -8.29 3.79 0.94
C VAL A 92 -8.52 2.41 0.35
N LEU A 93 -8.83 1.40 1.17
CA LEU A 93 -9.15 0.05 0.69
C LEU A 93 -10.43 0.06 -0.16
N GLU A 94 -11.50 0.65 0.36
CA GLU A 94 -12.77 0.79 -0.35
C GLU A 94 -12.59 1.50 -1.70
N HIS A 95 -11.81 2.60 -1.70
CA HIS A 95 -11.51 3.35 -2.91
C HIS A 95 -10.71 2.51 -3.92
N ILE A 96 -9.66 1.81 -3.48
CA ILE A 96 -8.83 0.95 -4.35
C ILE A 96 -9.68 -0.17 -4.98
N LEU A 97 -10.60 -0.77 -4.23
CA LEU A 97 -11.48 -1.83 -4.74
C LEU A 97 -12.49 -1.31 -5.78
N ASN A 98 -12.79 -0.01 -5.78
CA ASN A 98 -13.68 0.65 -6.74
C ASN A 98 -12.94 1.28 -7.93
N LEU A 99 -11.60 1.25 -7.96
CA LEU A 99 -10.84 1.73 -9.11
C LEU A 99 -11.01 0.80 -10.33
N SER A 100 -10.90 1.38 -11.53
CA SER A 100 -10.85 0.59 -12.76
C SER A 100 -9.57 -0.26 -12.85
N TYR A 101 -9.61 -1.35 -13.60
CA TYR A 101 -8.45 -2.21 -13.81
C TYR A 101 -7.26 -1.44 -14.41
N SER A 102 -7.51 -0.53 -15.36
CA SER A 102 -6.48 0.34 -15.94
C SER A 102 -5.75 1.16 -14.87
N GLN A 103 -6.49 1.73 -13.90
CA GLN A 103 -5.90 2.49 -12.80
C GLN A 103 -5.12 1.59 -11.82
N VAL A 104 -5.64 0.39 -11.53
CA VAL A 104 -4.98 -0.60 -10.68
C VAL A 104 -3.67 -1.05 -11.32
N ASP A 105 -3.65 -1.33 -12.61
CA ASP A 105 -2.45 -1.73 -13.36
C ASP A 105 -1.40 -0.60 -13.38
N LYS A 106 -1.83 0.64 -13.59
CA LYS A 106 -0.95 1.82 -13.57
C LYS A 106 -0.32 2.07 -12.21
N LEU A 107 -1.06 1.88 -11.12
CA LEU A 107 -0.56 2.03 -9.76
C LEU A 107 0.37 0.88 -9.35
N GLY A 108 0.01 -0.33 -9.72
CA GLY A 108 0.65 -1.57 -9.32
C GLY A 108 0.35 -1.99 -7.88
N ALA A 109 0.18 -3.29 -7.65
CA ALA A 109 -0.17 -3.86 -6.34
C ALA A 109 0.84 -3.49 -5.24
N SER A 110 2.14 -3.49 -5.55
CA SER A 110 3.21 -3.14 -4.58
C SER A 110 3.08 -1.71 -4.07
N THR A 111 2.72 -0.77 -4.96
CA THR A 111 2.49 0.63 -4.57
C THR A 111 1.27 0.73 -3.66
N MET A 112 0.16 0.10 -4.01
CA MET A 112 -1.07 0.12 -3.21
C MET A 112 -0.84 -0.44 -1.80
N ILE A 113 -0.14 -1.58 -1.68
CA ILE A 113 0.25 -2.16 -0.39
C ILE A 113 1.09 -1.18 0.42
N THR A 114 2.08 -0.52 -0.19
CA THR A 114 2.94 0.46 0.48
C THR A 114 2.12 1.66 0.98
N ARG A 115 1.15 2.16 0.18
CA ARG A 115 0.25 3.26 0.61
C ARG A 115 -0.58 2.86 1.82
N MET A 116 -1.18 1.65 1.80
CA MET A 116 -2.05 1.16 2.88
C MET A 116 -1.30 0.84 4.18
N THR A 117 -0.04 0.45 4.09
CA THR A 117 0.76 0.00 5.23
C THR A 117 1.74 1.09 5.69
N SER A 118 2.88 1.21 5.03
CA SER A 118 3.98 2.07 5.46
C SER A 118 3.62 3.56 5.46
N ASP A 119 2.97 4.06 4.39
CA ASP A 119 2.65 5.48 4.28
C ASP A 119 1.60 5.91 5.31
N ILE A 120 0.54 5.13 5.51
CA ILE A 120 -0.48 5.43 6.54
C ILE A 120 0.13 5.36 7.95
N ASN A 121 1.04 4.40 8.22
CA ASN A 121 1.74 4.33 9.51
C ASN A 121 2.58 5.59 9.77
N GLN A 122 3.29 6.10 8.76
CA GLN A 122 4.05 7.34 8.88
C GLN A 122 3.15 8.55 9.14
N VAL A 123 1.98 8.62 8.48
CA VAL A 123 0.98 9.67 8.74
C VAL A 123 0.43 9.56 10.15
N GLN A 124 0.09 8.36 10.62
CA GLN A 124 -0.36 8.10 12.00
C GLN A 124 0.66 8.60 13.03
N ASN A 125 1.93 8.24 12.85
CA ASN A 125 3.02 8.67 13.73
C ASN A 125 3.18 10.20 13.71
N GLY A 126 3.09 10.81 12.53
CA GLY A 126 3.13 12.26 12.38
C GLY A 126 1.98 12.95 13.11
N VAL A 127 0.75 12.46 12.98
CA VAL A 127 -0.41 12.99 13.71
C VAL A 127 -0.23 12.87 15.22
N ASN A 128 0.19 11.69 15.70
CA ASN A 128 0.42 11.46 17.14
C ASN A 128 1.46 12.43 17.72
N LEU A 129 2.62 12.54 17.06
CA LEU A 129 3.69 13.44 17.53
C LEU A 129 3.30 14.90 17.39
N THR A 130 2.55 15.29 16.37
CA THR A 130 2.02 16.64 16.21
C THR A 130 1.12 17.01 17.39
N LEU A 131 0.16 16.16 17.75
CA LEU A 131 -0.75 16.40 18.88
C LEU A 131 -0.02 16.50 20.23
N ARG A 132 1.11 15.79 20.38
CA ARG A 132 1.87 15.75 21.64
C ARG A 132 2.92 16.83 21.77
N LEU A 133 3.65 17.16 20.71
CA LEU A 133 4.87 17.94 20.81
C LEU A 133 4.82 19.29 20.10
N LEU A 134 3.93 19.48 19.11
CA LEU A 134 3.90 20.70 18.29
C LEU A 134 3.66 21.96 19.13
N LEU A 135 2.76 21.91 20.09
CA LEU A 135 2.48 23.05 21.00
C LEU A 135 3.36 23.02 22.24
N ARG A 136 3.71 21.82 22.74
CA ARG A 136 4.49 21.68 23.97
C ARG A 136 5.91 22.25 23.83
N SER A 137 6.65 21.89 22.80
CA SER A 137 8.06 22.29 22.69
C SER A 137 8.24 23.81 22.60
N PRO A 138 7.49 24.56 21.74
CA PRO A 138 7.54 26.02 21.79
C PRO A 138 7.08 26.59 23.15
N PHE A 139 6.02 26.02 23.75
CA PHE A 139 5.52 26.47 25.04
C PHE A 139 6.57 26.36 26.15
N VAL A 140 7.34 25.27 26.20
CA VAL A 140 8.41 25.10 27.19
C VAL A 140 9.56 26.08 26.92
N VAL A 141 9.97 26.27 25.66
CA VAL A 141 11.06 27.21 25.29
C VAL A 141 10.68 28.64 25.66
N PHE A 142 9.52 29.11 25.21
CA PHE A 142 9.05 30.47 25.54
C PHE A 142 8.69 30.60 27.03
N GLY A 143 8.08 29.56 27.62
CA GLY A 143 7.75 29.53 29.04
C GLY A 143 9.01 29.63 29.92
N ALA A 144 10.05 28.86 29.63
CA ALA A 144 11.32 28.96 30.36
C ALA A 144 11.96 30.34 30.22
N MET A 145 11.87 30.96 29.03
CA MET A 145 12.35 32.34 28.81
C MET A 145 11.52 33.35 29.64
N VAL A 146 10.19 33.26 29.62
CA VAL A 146 9.32 34.11 30.47
C VAL A 146 9.63 33.93 31.93
N MET A 147 9.79 32.68 32.41
CA MET A 147 10.17 32.41 33.81
C MET A 147 11.53 33.01 34.14
N ALA A 148 12.51 32.98 33.24
CA ALA A 148 13.79 33.64 33.45
C ALA A 148 13.63 35.17 33.58
N PHE A 149 12.78 35.80 32.77
CA PHE A 149 12.48 37.25 32.88
C PHE A 149 11.77 37.61 34.18
N THR A 150 10.96 36.74 34.75
CA THR A 150 10.34 36.98 36.06
C THR A 150 11.33 36.88 37.21
N ILE A 151 12.44 36.16 37.05
CA ILE A 151 13.49 36.05 38.06
C ILE A 151 14.41 37.25 38.00
N ASP A 152 15.01 37.54 36.83
CA ASP A 152 15.89 38.68 36.67
C ASP A 152 16.00 39.08 35.17
N PHE A 153 15.81 40.37 34.88
CA PHE A 153 15.84 40.88 33.52
C PHE A 153 17.21 40.76 32.84
N GLN A 154 18.29 41.04 33.54
CA GLN A 154 19.65 41.01 32.96
C GLN A 154 20.10 39.57 32.72
N ALA A 155 19.87 38.66 33.64
CA ALA A 155 20.14 37.24 33.45
C ALA A 155 19.29 36.65 32.32
N ALA A 156 18.04 37.11 32.15
CA ALA A 156 17.17 36.68 31.07
C ALA A 156 17.64 37.14 29.68
N LEU A 157 18.37 38.24 29.56
CA LEU A 157 18.96 38.64 28.28
C LEU A 157 19.96 37.61 27.72
N VAL A 158 20.59 36.79 28.58
CA VAL A 158 21.43 35.67 28.15
C VAL A 158 20.59 34.65 27.37
N PHE A 159 19.37 34.36 27.83
CA PHE A 159 18.43 33.46 27.12
C PHE A 159 18.00 34.05 25.77
N ALA A 160 17.69 35.35 25.77
CA ALA A 160 17.28 36.05 24.54
C ALA A 160 18.38 36.06 23.46
N GLY A 161 19.66 36.05 23.88
CA GLY A 161 20.79 35.91 22.96
C GLY A 161 21.09 34.48 22.53
N VAL A 162 21.02 33.54 23.45
CA VAL A 162 21.40 32.12 23.20
C VAL A 162 20.35 31.35 22.40
N ILE A 163 19.05 31.58 22.63
CA ILE A 163 17.99 30.86 21.90
C ILE A 163 18.09 31.07 20.38
N PRO A 164 18.22 32.30 19.84
CA PRO A 164 18.41 32.49 18.40
C PRO A 164 19.67 31.82 17.87
N VAL A 165 20.80 31.89 18.61
CA VAL A 165 22.07 31.24 18.20
C VAL A 165 21.87 29.72 18.12
N LEU A 166 21.25 29.10 19.11
CA LEU A 166 20.92 27.68 19.09
C LEU A 166 19.98 27.32 17.95
N CYS A 167 18.96 28.14 17.70
CA CYS A 167 18.06 27.94 16.58
C CYS A 167 18.81 27.95 15.24
N ILE A 168 19.70 28.93 15.03
CA ILE A 168 20.51 29.03 13.80
C ILE A 168 21.40 27.78 13.64
N ILE A 169 22.02 27.30 14.71
CA ILE A 169 22.89 26.11 14.67
C ILE A 169 22.07 24.86 14.39
N VAL A 170 21.01 24.60 15.16
CA VAL A 170 20.21 23.39 15.06
C VAL A 170 19.51 23.31 13.70
N PHE A 171 18.84 24.39 13.29
CA PHE A 171 18.15 24.43 12.00
C PHE A 171 19.13 24.52 10.84
N GLY A 172 20.26 25.20 10.99
CA GLY A 172 21.32 25.26 9.99
C GLY A 172 21.89 23.87 9.68
N ILE A 173 22.31 23.13 10.72
CA ILE A 173 22.80 21.76 10.55
C ILE A 173 21.69 20.86 9.97
N MET A 174 20.45 20.99 10.42
CA MET A 174 19.33 20.23 9.90
C MET A 174 19.10 20.49 8.40
N LEU A 175 19.11 21.74 7.96
CA LEU A 175 18.93 22.10 6.55
C LEU A 175 20.05 21.59 5.65
N ILE A 176 21.29 21.51 6.17
CA ILE A 176 22.43 20.95 5.45
C ILE A 176 22.34 19.41 5.40
N THR A 177 21.97 18.76 6.48
CA THR A 177 21.95 17.30 6.57
C THR A 177 20.76 16.66 5.88
N MET A 178 19.60 17.33 5.82
CA MET A 178 18.39 16.80 5.14
C MET A 178 18.64 16.37 3.68
N PRO A 179 19.22 17.18 2.79
CA PRO A 179 19.51 16.76 1.41
C PRO A 179 20.56 15.64 1.35
N MET A 180 21.51 15.61 2.30
CA MET A 180 22.50 14.53 2.37
C MET A 180 21.84 13.21 2.73
N TYR A 181 20.96 13.17 3.73
CA TYR A 181 20.20 11.95 4.07
C TYR A 181 19.25 11.49 2.94
N ARG A 182 18.72 12.41 2.13
CA ARG A 182 17.98 12.02 0.90
C ARG A 182 18.87 11.28 -0.10
N ARG A 183 20.13 11.71 -0.27
CA ARG A 183 21.10 11.02 -1.13
C ARG A 183 21.49 9.65 -0.57
N VAL A 184 21.66 9.55 0.76
CA VAL A 184 21.87 8.25 1.44
C VAL A 184 20.69 7.31 1.19
N GLN A 185 19.47 7.82 1.31
CA GLN A 185 18.26 7.00 1.06
C GLN A 185 18.21 6.50 -0.39
N ALA A 186 18.53 7.35 -1.36
CA ALA A 186 18.58 6.94 -2.77
C ALA A 186 19.64 5.85 -3.03
N SER A 187 20.81 5.93 -2.37
CA SER A 187 21.83 4.87 -2.45
C SER A 187 21.38 3.58 -1.74
N LEU A 188 20.68 3.67 -0.61
CA LEU A 188 20.08 2.51 0.08
C LEU A 188 19.03 1.82 -0.80
N ASP A 189 18.20 2.59 -1.50
CA ASP A 189 17.21 2.04 -2.44
C ASP A 189 17.91 1.30 -3.60
N SER A 190 19.05 1.81 -4.09
CA SER A 190 19.89 1.15 -5.11
C SER A 190 20.46 -0.18 -4.60
N VAL A 191 21.03 -0.21 -3.39
CA VAL A 191 21.55 -1.44 -2.74
C VAL A 191 20.42 -2.46 -2.53
N THR A 192 19.26 -2.01 -2.04
CA THR A 192 18.09 -2.86 -1.82
C THR A 192 17.57 -3.45 -3.14
N SER A 193 17.55 -2.65 -4.21
CA SER A 193 17.15 -3.11 -5.55
C SER A 193 18.12 -4.16 -6.09
N ALA A 194 19.43 -3.94 -5.96
CA ALA A 194 20.45 -4.91 -6.35
C ALA A 194 20.32 -6.22 -5.57
N SER A 195 20.14 -6.15 -4.23
CA SER A 195 19.91 -7.33 -3.40
C SER A 195 18.68 -8.13 -3.85
N ARG A 196 17.56 -7.45 -4.13
CA ARG A 196 16.33 -8.09 -4.61
C ARG A 196 16.55 -8.76 -5.97
N GLN A 197 17.21 -8.06 -6.90
CA GLN A 197 17.52 -8.57 -8.22
C GLN A 197 18.41 -9.82 -8.15
N ASN A 198 19.47 -9.78 -7.34
CA ASN A 198 20.40 -10.89 -7.17
C ASN A 198 19.75 -12.11 -6.50
N LEU A 199 18.92 -11.90 -5.47
CA LEU A 199 18.21 -12.99 -4.80
C LEU A 199 17.12 -13.62 -5.69
N THR A 200 16.37 -12.82 -6.46
CA THR A 200 15.39 -13.36 -7.41
C THR A 200 16.04 -14.02 -8.61
N GLY A 201 17.16 -13.47 -9.07
CA GLY A 201 17.94 -13.96 -10.22
C GLY A 201 19.04 -14.96 -9.90
N VAL A 202 19.16 -15.47 -8.66
CA VAL A 202 20.29 -16.28 -8.21
C VAL A 202 20.56 -17.52 -9.10
N ARG A 203 19.50 -18.14 -9.64
CA ARG A 203 19.64 -19.28 -10.56
C ARG A 203 20.29 -18.87 -11.87
N VAL A 204 19.95 -17.69 -12.38
CA VAL A 204 20.54 -17.13 -13.60
C VAL A 204 21.99 -16.76 -13.36
N LEU A 205 22.30 -16.08 -12.24
CA LEU A 205 23.67 -15.72 -11.88
C LEU A 205 24.58 -16.95 -11.83
N ARG A 206 24.13 -18.04 -11.19
CA ARG A 206 24.86 -19.31 -11.12
C ARG A 206 24.99 -19.97 -12.49
N ALA A 207 23.92 -19.97 -13.30
CA ALA A 207 23.97 -20.58 -14.63
C ALA A 207 24.97 -19.88 -15.57
N PHE A 208 25.22 -18.58 -15.36
CA PHE A 208 26.15 -17.78 -16.15
C PHE A 208 27.48 -17.51 -15.46
N CYS A 209 27.73 -18.10 -14.26
CA CYS A 209 28.96 -17.93 -13.46
C CYS A 209 29.31 -16.44 -13.26
N LYS A 210 28.31 -15.63 -12.85
CA LYS A 210 28.43 -14.17 -12.65
C LYS A 210 28.47 -13.75 -11.18
N GLU A 211 28.66 -14.69 -10.25
CA GLU A 211 28.63 -14.42 -8.82
C GLU A 211 29.65 -13.37 -8.42
N ASP A 212 30.92 -13.53 -8.84
CA ASP A 212 32.00 -12.60 -8.45
C ASP A 212 31.79 -11.20 -9.03
N ALA A 213 31.29 -11.10 -10.26
CA ALA A 213 30.96 -9.82 -10.88
C ALA A 213 29.85 -9.08 -10.13
N GLU A 214 28.81 -9.80 -9.71
CA GLU A 214 27.71 -9.22 -8.94
C GLU A 214 28.11 -8.87 -7.50
N VAL A 215 28.98 -9.65 -6.86
CA VAL A 215 29.57 -9.31 -5.56
C VAL A 215 30.35 -8.00 -5.67
N THR A 216 31.21 -7.85 -6.68
CA THR A 216 31.96 -6.61 -6.91
C THR A 216 31.03 -5.41 -7.15
N SER A 217 30.01 -5.56 -7.99
CA SER A 217 29.02 -4.50 -8.24
C SER A 217 28.23 -4.12 -6.98
N PHE A 218 27.91 -5.10 -6.15
CA PHE A 218 27.22 -4.88 -4.87
C PHE A 218 28.12 -4.16 -3.86
N GLU A 219 29.39 -4.54 -3.79
CA GLU A 219 30.40 -3.88 -2.95
C GLU A 219 30.57 -2.41 -3.33
N GLU A 220 30.69 -2.09 -4.63
CA GLU A 220 30.79 -0.71 -5.13
C GLU A 220 29.57 0.16 -4.70
N LYS A 221 28.35 -0.38 -4.86
CA LYS A 221 27.12 0.32 -4.45
C LYS A 221 27.07 0.51 -2.92
N THR A 222 27.50 -0.49 -2.17
CA THR A 222 27.56 -0.44 -0.70
C THR A 222 28.59 0.55 -0.22
N GLU A 223 29.75 0.62 -0.87
CA GLU A 223 30.81 1.57 -0.56
C GLU A 223 30.39 3.01 -0.86
N ASP A 224 29.72 3.26 -2.00
CA ASP A 224 29.13 4.57 -2.33
C ASP A 224 28.10 5.00 -1.27
N MET A 225 27.21 4.09 -0.87
CA MET A 225 26.25 4.35 0.21
C MET A 225 26.97 4.70 1.52
N THR A 226 27.98 3.90 1.90
CA THR A 226 28.76 4.09 3.13
C THR A 226 29.46 5.44 3.13
N ARG A 227 30.07 5.85 2.03
CA ARG A 227 30.75 7.15 1.87
C ARG A 227 29.75 8.31 2.08
N LYS A 228 28.58 8.24 1.47
CA LYS A 228 27.53 9.25 1.63
C LYS A 228 26.98 9.27 3.06
N GLN A 229 26.79 8.09 3.68
CA GLN A 229 26.32 7.97 5.06
C GLN A 229 27.34 8.54 6.06
N LEU A 230 28.63 8.26 5.89
CA LEU A 230 29.68 8.82 6.72
C LEU A 230 29.76 10.35 6.58
N SER A 231 29.61 10.87 5.35
CA SER A 231 29.61 12.32 5.12
C SER A 231 28.44 13.01 5.81
N ALA A 232 27.23 12.46 5.68
CA ALA A 232 26.04 12.96 6.38
C ALA A 232 26.19 12.83 7.90
N GLY A 233 26.70 11.68 8.36
CA GLY A 233 26.93 11.40 9.77
C GLY A 233 27.94 12.34 10.43
N ARG A 234 29.05 12.66 9.76
CA ARG A 234 30.05 13.61 10.27
C ARG A 234 29.45 14.99 10.53
N ILE A 235 28.66 15.53 9.61
CA ILE A 235 28.00 16.82 9.79
C ILE A 235 26.94 16.75 10.88
N SER A 236 26.11 15.70 10.87
CA SER A 236 25.09 15.48 11.90
C SER A 236 25.69 15.31 13.30
N ALA A 237 26.84 14.65 13.40
CA ALA A 237 27.55 14.45 14.66
C ALA A 237 28.05 15.76 15.30
N LEU A 238 28.25 16.81 14.51
CA LEU A 238 28.64 18.15 15.04
C LEU A 238 27.50 18.81 15.82
N MET A 239 26.24 18.41 15.62
CA MET A 239 25.10 19.06 16.26
C MET A 239 25.20 19.07 17.78
N ASN A 240 25.46 17.92 18.40
CA ASN A 240 25.55 17.83 19.85
C ASN A 240 26.78 18.58 20.42
N PRO A 241 28.03 18.36 19.96
CA PRO A 241 29.18 19.08 20.49
C PRO A 241 29.04 20.61 20.37
N VAL A 242 28.59 21.10 19.20
CA VAL A 242 28.48 22.56 18.98
C VAL A 242 27.38 23.16 19.87
N THR A 243 26.22 22.51 19.97
CA THR A 243 25.14 22.97 20.87
C THR A 243 25.56 22.91 22.33
N TYR A 244 26.29 21.87 22.77
CA TYR A 244 26.83 21.79 24.14
C TYR A 244 27.85 22.88 24.43
N VAL A 245 28.72 23.20 23.49
CA VAL A 245 29.69 24.32 23.67
C VAL A 245 28.95 25.63 23.87
N VAL A 246 27.97 25.93 23.01
CA VAL A 246 27.20 27.19 23.11
C VAL A 246 26.44 27.26 24.45
N ILE A 247 25.81 26.16 24.88
CA ILE A 247 25.08 26.14 26.14
C ILE A 247 26.04 26.27 27.34
N ASN A 248 27.16 25.54 27.36
CA ASN A 248 28.10 25.66 28.45
C ASN A 248 28.68 27.06 28.55
N LEU A 249 28.97 27.71 27.41
CA LEU A 249 29.38 29.13 27.40
C LEU A 249 28.24 30.03 27.95
N ALA A 250 26.99 29.77 27.56
CA ALA A 250 25.85 30.51 28.09
C ALA A 250 25.66 30.28 29.60
N VAL A 251 25.85 29.05 30.06
CA VAL A 251 25.79 28.69 31.50
C VAL A 251 26.92 29.39 32.26
N VAL A 252 28.16 29.41 31.75
CA VAL A 252 29.26 30.13 32.37
C VAL A 252 28.94 31.62 32.49
N LEU A 253 28.42 32.24 31.42
CA LEU A 253 28.01 33.63 31.43
C LEU A 253 26.85 33.87 32.43
N LEU A 254 25.87 32.98 32.45
CA LEU A 254 24.71 33.03 33.38
C LEU A 254 25.16 32.91 34.83
N VAL A 255 26.07 31.98 35.12
CA VAL A 255 26.63 31.80 36.48
C VAL A 255 27.46 33.01 36.88
N HIS A 256 28.27 33.59 35.97
CA HIS A 256 29.04 34.80 36.23
C HIS A 256 28.13 35.99 36.57
N VAL A 257 27.12 36.28 35.70
CA VAL A 257 26.17 37.36 35.93
C VAL A 257 25.36 37.09 37.23
N GLY A 258 24.95 35.83 37.44
CA GLY A 258 24.23 35.40 38.64
C GLY A 258 25.05 35.57 39.92
N ALA A 259 26.34 35.19 39.89
CA ALA A 259 27.26 35.35 41.04
C ALA A 259 27.40 36.81 41.48
N LEU A 260 27.64 37.71 40.49
CA LEU A 260 27.71 39.17 40.80
C LEU A 260 26.42 39.71 41.42
N LYS A 261 25.27 39.18 40.97
CA LYS A 261 23.98 39.58 41.53
C LYS A 261 23.65 38.95 42.86
N VAL A 262 24.18 37.78 43.15
CA VAL A 262 24.10 37.16 44.47
C VAL A 262 24.97 37.95 45.47
N GLU A 263 26.18 38.34 45.06
CA GLU A 263 27.05 39.18 45.89
C GLU A 263 26.40 40.54 46.19
N SER A 264 25.72 41.15 45.24
CA SER A 264 25.00 42.42 45.41
C SER A 264 23.67 42.27 46.17
N GLY A 265 23.28 41.05 46.53
CA GLY A 265 22.01 40.77 47.27
C GLY A 265 20.75 40.85 46.41
N VAL A 266 20.85 40.98 45.10
CA VAL A 266 19.71 41.07 44.13
C VAL A 266 19.12 39.72 43.86
N LEU A 267 19.96 38.67 43.73
CA LEU A 267 19.53 37.30 43.48
C LEU A 267 19.95 36.38 44.64
N THR A 268 19.24 35.22 44.74
CA THR A 268 19.62 34.13 45.62
C THR A 268 20.33 33.02 44.89
N GLN A 269 21.07 32.15 45.58
CA GLN A 269 21.77 31.01 44.98
C GLN A 269 20.81 30.04 44.33
N GLY A 270 19.65 29.80 44.94
CA GLY A 270 18.62 28.92 44.38
C GLY A 270 18.01 29.42 43.07
N LEU A 271 17.83 30.75 42.95
CA LEU A 271 17.36 31.34 41.68
C LEU A 271 18.37 31.20 40.55
N VAL A 272 19.67 31.24 40.80
CA VAL A 272 20.71 30.97 39.80
C VAL A 272 20.64 29.50 39.34
N ILE A 273 20.39 28.57 40.27
CA ILE A 273 20.17 27.15 39.93
C ILE A 273 18.91 26.96 39.09
N ALA A 274 17.83 27.68 39.39
CA ALA A 274 16.60 27.64 38.58
C ALA A 274 16.86 28.14 37.16
N LEU A 275 17.58 29.24 36.99
CA LEU A 275 17.97 29.74 35.68
C LEU A 275 18.81 28.71 34.88
N TYR A 276 19.77 28.05 35.53
CA TYR A 276 20.56 26.97 34.93
C TYR A 276 19.66 25.83 34.42
N ASN A 277 18.67 25.39 35.23
CA ASN A 277 17.74 24.34 34.83
C ASN A 277 16.87 24.76 33.64
N TYR A 278 16.36 26.00 33.61
CA TYR A 278 15.64 26.51 32.44
C TYR A 278 16.48 26.52 31.16
N MET A 279 17.75 26.92 31.26
CA MET A 279 18.68 26.90 30.11
C MET A 279 18.86 25.48 29.55
N SER A 280 19.03 24.49 30.44
CA SER A 280 19.17 23.08 30.07
C SER A 280 17.89 22.51 29.42
N GLN A 281 16.69 22.88 29.92
CA GLN A 281 15.41 22.49 29.34
C GLN A 281 15.24 23.01 27.91
N ILE A 282 15.62 24.26 27.63
CA ILE A 282 15.52 24.88 26.31
C ILE A 282 16.29 24.07 25.26
N LEU A 283 17.53 23.65 25.59
CA LEU A 283 18.31 22.81 24.66
C LEU A 283 17.58 21.54 24.26
N VAL A 284 17.12 20.80 25.28
CA VAL A 284 16.45 19.52 25.05
C VAL A 284 15.20 19.69 24.18
N GLU A 285 14.43 20.75 24.43
CA GLU A 285 13.20 21.02 23.67
C GLU A 285 13.48 21.50 22.23
N LEU A 286 14.56 22.27 22.00
CA LEU A 286 14.95 22.67 20.65
C LEU A 286 15.37 21.45 19.79
N ILE A 287 16.11 20.50 20.36
CA ILE A 287 16.46 19.25 19.67
C ILE A 287 15.22 18.41 19.37
N LYS A 288 14.29 18.29 20.33
CA LYS A 288 13.01 17.59 20.11
C LYS A 288 12.19 18.24 19.01
N MET A 289 12.14 19.58 18.95
CA MET A 289 11.44 20.34 17.92
C MET A 289 12.02 20.12 16.52
N ALA A 290 13.34 20.07 16.39
CA ALA A 290 14.00 19.75 15.11
C ALA A 290 13.61 18.34 14.60
N ASN A 291 13.63 17.32 15.48
CA ASN A 291 13.22 15.96 15.14
C ASN A 291 11.72 15.87 14.79
N LEU A 292 10.88 16.65 15.47
CA LEU A 292 9.46 16.74 15.18
C LEU A 292 9.20 17.27 13.76
N ILE A 293 9.91 18.34 13.35
CA ILE A 293 9.78 18.93 12.01
C ILE A 293 10.12 17.89 10.94
N ILE A 294 11.19 17.12 11.13
CA ILE A 294 11.58 16.03 10.21
C ILE A 294 10.44 15.00 10.10
N THR A 295 9.88 14.58 11.23
CA THR A 295 8.81 13.58 11.28
C THR A 295 7.53 14.10 10.63
N ILE A 296 7.13 15.33 10.90
CA ILE A 296 5.97 15.97 10.26
C ILE A 296 6.18 16.07 8.75
N THR A 297 7.37 16.47 8.30
CA THR A 297 7.69 16.58 6.86
C THR A 297 7.53 15.22 6.16
N LYS A 298 8.04 14.14 6.77
CA LYS A 298 7.85 12.77 6.26
C LYS A 298 6.36 12.38 6.23
N ALA A 299 5.63 12.64 7.30
CA ALA A 299 4.20 12.34 7.39
C ALA A 299 3.39 13.09 6.34
N VAL A 300 3.70 14.36 6.09
CA VAL A 300 3.06 15.17 5.04
C VAL A 300 3.34 14.59 3.66
N ALA A 301 4.58 14.19 3.37
CA ALA A 301 4.94 13.56 2.11
C ALA A 301 4.18 12.24 1.88
N CYS A 302 4.15 11.37 2.90
CA CYS A 302 3.37 10.12 2.88
C CYS A 302 1.87 10.40 2.71
N GLY A 303 1.32 11.37 3.43
CA GLY A 303 -0.08 11.77 3.31
C GLY A 303 -0.44 12.30 1.92
N ASN A 304 0.45 13.04 1.26
CA ASN A 304 0.22 13.48 -0.11
C ASN A 304 0.18 12.30 -1.09
N ARG A 305 1.04 11.29 -0.90
CA ARG A 305 1.01 10.06 -1.71
C ARG A 305 -0.26 9.23 -1.49
N VAL A 306 -0.77 9.16 -0.27
CA VAL A 306 -2.07 8.52 0.01
C VAL A 306 -3.21 9.33 -0.60
N ALA A 307 -3.16 10.65 -0.49
CA ALA A 307 -4.16 11.54 -1.08
C ALA A 307 -4.21 11.41 -2.61
N SER A 308 -3.06 11.26 -3.29
CA SER A 308 -3.04 11.07 -4.75
C SER A 308 -3.74 9.80 -5.23
N VAL A 309 -3.79 8.74 -4.39
CA VAL A 309 -4.60 7.54 -4.69
C VAL A 309 -6.08 7.85 -4.53
N LEU A 310 -6.47 8.57 -3.48
CA LEU A 310 -7.86 8.95 -3.22
C LEU A 310 -8.40 10.03 -4.19
N ASP A 311 -7.52 10.73 -4.89
CA ASP A 311 -7.88 11.72 -5.91
C ASP A 311 -8.13 11.11 -7.30
N LEU A 312 -7.85 9.81 -7.48
CA LEU A 312 -8.21 9.09 -8.71
C LEU A 312 -9.73 8.87 -8.72
N GLU A 313 -10.38 9.35 -9.74
CA GLU A 313 -11.81 9.07 -9.93
C GLU A 313 -12.00 7.64 -10.41
N PRO A 314 -13.04 6.91 -9.97
CA PRO A 314 -13.40 5.63 -10.55
C PRO A 314 -13.54 5.80 -12.07
N GLY A 315 -12.68 5.11 -12.83
CA GLY A 315 -12.58 5.32 -14.28
C GLY A 315 -13.73 4.72 -15.10
N GLN A 316 -14.67 4.03 -14.45
CA GLN A 316 -15.81 3.39 -15.10
C GLN A 316 -17.12 3.91 -14.49
N GLU A 317 -17.96 4.48 -15.34
CA GLU A 317 -19.34 4.84 -14.95
C GLU A 317 -20.17 3.55 -14.81
N ASN A 318 -20.95 3.45 -13.76
CA ASN A 318 -21.85 2.32 -13.55
C ASN A 318 -23.17 2.57 -14.30
N GLY A 319 -23.58 1.58 -15.11
CA GLY A 319 -24.88 1.62 -15.74
C GLY A 319 -26.01 1.29 -14.76
N THR A 320 -27.24 1.37 -15.24
CA THR A 320 -28.44 1.16 -14.40
C THR A 320 -29.21 -0.10 -14.75
N ARG A 321 -28.92 -0.75 -15.88
CA ARG A 321 -29.63 -1.93 -16.36
C ARG A 321 -29.15 -3.18 -15.64
N THR A 322 -30.08 -4.02 -15.17
CA THR A 322 -29.73 -5.33 -14.62
C THR A 322 -29.42 -6.34 -15.74
N ALA A 323 -28.48 -7.25 -15.47
CA ALA A 323 -28.13 -8.35 -16.37
C ALA A 323 -28.73 -9.70 -15.94
N ALA A 324 -29.77 -9.70 -15.08
CA ALA A 324 -30.35 -10.92 -14.53
C ALA A 324 -30.97 -11.85 -15.62
N ASP A 325 -31.53 -11.29 -16.69
CA ASP A 325 -32.21 -12.00 -17.78
C ASP A 325 -31.33 -12.20 -19.02
N LEU A 326 -30.00 -12.10 -18.88
CA LEU A 326 -29.07 -12.32 -19.99
C LEU A 326 -29.23 -13.72 -20.58
N LYS A 327 -29.38 -13.79 -21.91
CA LYS A 327 -29.38 -15.04 -22.69
C LYS A 327 -28.00 -15.49 -23.11
N GLY A 328 -27.05 -14.53 -23.18
CA GLY A 328 -25.65 -14.79 -23.45
C GLY A 328 -25.21 -14.53 -24.90
N GLN A 329 -25.95 -13.76 -25.70
CA GLN A 329 -25.45 -13.27 -26.98
C GLN A 329 -24.38 -12.20 -26.73
N VAL A 330 -23.24 -12.33 -27.45
CA VAL A 330 -22.14 -11.34 -27.38
C VAL A 330 -21.86 -10.83 -28.78
N GLU A 331 -21.86 -9.51 -28.95
CA GLU A 331 -21.61 -8.88 -30.24
C GLU A 331 -20.55 -7.77 -30.10
N PHE A 332 -19.54 -7.80 -30.96
CA PHE A 332 -18.52 -6.77 -31.11
C PHE A 332 -18.78 -6.03 -32.42
N GLN A 333 -18.95 -4.71 -32.33
CA GLN A 333 -19.21 -3.84 -33.47
C GLN A 333 -18.06 -2.85 -33.61
N ASP A 334 -17.14 -3.12 -34.54
CA ASP A 334 -15.99 -2.25 -34.89
C ASP A 334 -15.14 -1.86 -33.68
N VAL A 335 -14.86 -2.81 -32.80
CA VAL A 335 -14.25 -2.56 -31.48
C VAL A 335 -12.76 -2.35 -31.61
N THR A 336 -12.30 -1.22 -31.06
CA THR A 336 -10.88 -0.90 -30.88
C THR A 336 -10.59 -0.79 -29.38
N ALA A 337 -9.49 -1.41 -28.91
CA ALA A 337 -9.06 -1.36 -27.52
C ALA A 337 -7.60 -0.89 -27.41
N ARG A 338 -7.34 -0.01 -26.43
CA ARG A 338 -6.00 0.52 -26.15
C ARG A 338 -5.80 0.61 -24.64
N TYR A 339 -4.64 0.15 -24.17
CA TYR A 339 -4.25 0.37 -22.77
C TYR A 339 -3.69 1.76 -22.58
N ASP A 340 -3.93 2.34 -21.39
CA ASP A 340 -3.41 3.65 -21.04
C ASP A 340 -1.87 3.70 -21.16
N GLY A 341 -1.38 4.68 -21.93
CA GLY A 341 0.05 4.86 -22.17
C GLY A 341 0.65 3.97 -23.26
N ALA A 342 -0.13 3.07 -23.88
CA ALA A 342 0.32 2.32 -25.06
C ALA A 342 0.28 3.19 -26.32
N GLY A 343 1.34 3.13 -27.13
CA GLY A 343 1.42 3.85 -28.40
C GLY A 343 0.41 3.35 -29.44
N ASN A 344 0.28 2.02 -29.55
CA ASN A 344 -0.59 1.35 -30.52
C ASN A 344 -1.80 0.72 -29.83
N PRO A 345 -2.95 0.57 -30.52
CA PRO A 345 -4.08 -0.22 -30.04
C PRO A 345 -3.67 -1.69 -29.87
N SER A 346 -4.29 -2.36 -28.89
CA SER A 346 -4.12 -3.81 -28.68
C SER A 346 -5.15 -4.63 -29.44
N LEU A 347 -6.21 -3.99 -29.91
CA LEU A 347 -7.24 -4.53 -30.81
C LEU A 347 -7.71 -3.43 -31.74
N GLU A 348 -7.88 -3.75 -33.03
CA GLU A 348 -8.36 -2.84 -34.05
C GLU A 348 -9.50 -3.46 -34.87
N HIS A 349 -10.61 -2.73 -34.99
CA HIS A 349 -11.75 -3.04 -35.87
C HIS A 349 -12.31 -4.45 -35.71
N ILE A 350 -12.43 -4.94 -34.47
CA ILE A 350 -12.95 -6.28 -34.18
C ILE A 350 -14.46 -6.31 -34.35
N THR A 351 -14.95 -7.20 -35.24
CA THR A 351 -16.40 -7.40 -35.47
C THR A 351 -16.75 -8.88 -35.56
N PHE A 352 -17.57 -9.35 -34.62
CA PHE A 352 -18.13 -10.72 -34.63
C PHE A 352 -19.38 -10.79 -33.73
N THR A 353 -20.13 -11.91 -33.87
CA THR A 353 -21.30 -12.19 -33.02
C THR A 353 -21.25 -13.63 -32.56
N ALA A 354 -21.29 -13.86 -31.26
CA ALA A 354 -21.45 -15.15 -30.62
C ALA A 354 -22.92 -15.33 -30.19
N ARG A 355 -23.53 -16.45 -30.56
CA ARG A 355 -24.94 -16.78 -30.20
C ARG A 355 -24.99 -17.42 -28.81
N PRO A 356 -26.16 -17.34 -28.13
CA PRO A 356 -26.34 -18.03 -26.85
C PRO A 356 -25.99 -19.51 -26.92
N GLY A 357 -25.23 -20.02 -25.95
CA GLY A 357 -24.80 -21.41 -25.85
C GLY A 357 -23.68 -21.82 -26.85
N GLN A 358 -23.22 -20.92 -27.71
CA GLN A 358 -22.15 -21.18 -28.69
C GLN A 358 -20.78 -21.22 -28.02
N THR A 359 -19.92 -22.11 -28.49
CA THR A 359 -18.50 -22.14 -28.08
C THR A 359 -17.65 -21.40 -29.11
N ILE A 360 -16.99 -20.33 -28.68
CA ILE A 360 -16.08 -19.52 -29.48
C ILE A 360 -14.65 -19.84 -29.09
N GLY A 361 -13.85 -20.34 -30.04
CA GLY A 361 -12.40 -20.49 -29.88
C GLY A 361 -11.68 -19.21 -30.27
N ILE A 362 -10.70 -18.76 -29.49
CA ILE A 362 -9.86 -17.60 -29.81
C ILE A 362 -8.40 -18.05 -29.83
N ILE A 363 -7.78 -17.95 -31.00
CA ILE A 363 -6.40 -18.41 -31.22
C ILE A 363 -5.55 -17.31 -31.87
N GLY A 364 -4.24 -17.36 -31.66
CA GLY A 364 -3.27 -16.41 -32.22
C GLY A 364 -1.96 -16.43 -31.43
N GLY A 365 -0.95 -15.74 -31.93
CA GLY A 365 0.36 -15.62 -31.30
C GLY A 365 0.32 -14.96 -29.91
N THR A 366 1.45 -15.01 -29.19
CA THR A 366 1.59 -14.27 -27.93
C THR A 366 1.55 -12.77 -28.24
N GLY A 367 0.73 -12.01 -27.49
CA GLY A 367 0.58 -10.56 -27.72
C GLY A 367 -0.48 -10.19 -28.77
N SER A 368 -1.15 -11.14 -29.43
CA SER A 368 -2.15 -10.85 -30.49
C SER A 368 -3.49 -10.25 -29.97
N GLY A 369 -3.61 -9.93 -28.69
CA GLY A 369 -4.82 -9.27 -28.15
C GLY A 369 -5.91 -10.19 -27.59
N LYS A 370 -5.71 -11.52 -27.54
CA LYS A 370 -6.73 -12.51 -27.09
C LYS A 370 -7.33 -12.22 -25.72
N THR A 371 -6.49 -12.05 -24.71
CA THR A 371 -6.91 -11.71 -23.34
C THR A 371 -7.59 -10.33 -23.29
N THR A 372 -7.11 -9.37 -24.08
CA THR A 372 -7.74 -8.05 -24.19
C THR A 372 -9.17 -8.16 -24.70
N LEU A 373 -9.40 -8.98 -25.75
CA LEU A 373 -10.72 -9.18 -26.33
C LEU A 373 -11.71 -9.72 -25.29
N VAL A 374 -11.35 -10.80 -24.59
CA VAL A 374 -12.27 -11.41 -23.63
C VAL A 374 -12.49 -10.55 -22.38
N ASN A 375 -11.54 -9.69 -22.00
CA ASN A 375 -11.67 -8.78 -20.86
C ASN A 375 -12.63 -7.61 -21.12
N LEU A 376 -12.98 -7.31 -22.38
CA LEU A 376 -13.99 -6.32 -22.73
C LEU A 376 -15.42 -6.83 -22.44
N ILE A 377 -15.66 -8.15 -22.48
CA ILE A 377 -16.99 -8.75 -22.26
C ILE A 377 -17.51 -8.47 -20.84
N PRO A 378 -16.76 -8.77 -19.73
CA PRO A 378 -17.15 -8.43 -18.36
C PRO A 378 -16.87 -6.96 -18.04
N ARG A 379 -16.50 -6.15 -19.04
CA ARG A 379 -16.14 -4.75 -18.87
C ARG A 379 -15.08 -4.56 -17.78
N LEU A 380 -13.98 -5.34 -17.83
CA LEU A 380 -12.79 -5.08 -17.01
C LEU A 380 -12.02 -3.87 -17.54
N TYR A 381 -12.07 -3.67 -18.86
CA TYR A 381 -11.61 -2.49 -19.58
C TYR A 381 -12.72 -1.99 -20.49
N ASP A 382 -12.76 -0.69 -20.75
CA ASP A 382 -13.68 -0.10 -21.71
C ASP A 382 -13.04 -0.09 -23.11
N ALA A 383 -13.86 -0.24 -24.14
CA ALA A 383 -13.42 -0.09 -25.53
C ALA A 383 -13.03 1.38 -25.79
N ALA A 384 -11.95 1.59 -26.54
CA ALA A 384 -11.53 2.93 -26.98
C ALA A 384 -12.34 3.42 -28.19
N GLY A 385 -12.95 2.49 -28.96
CA GLY A 385 -13.84 2.76 -30.07
C GLY A 385 -14.73 1.57 -30.37
N GLY A 386 -15.85 1.78 -31.07
CA GLY A 386 -16.84 0.75 -31.33
C GLY A 386 -17.70 0.42 -30.12
N LYS A 387 -18.41 -0.74 -30.16
CA LYS A 387 -19.34 -1.16 -29.09
C LYS A 387 -19.27 -2.64 -28.84
N VAL A 388 -19.30 -3.02 -27.56
CA VAL A 388 -19.53 -4.41 -27.12
C VAL A 388 -20.96 -4.48 -26.60
N LEU A 389 -21.75 -5.36 -27.20
CA LEU A 389 -23.16 -5.54 -26.86
C LEU A 389 -23.39 -6.94 -26.26
N LEU A 390 -24.22 -7.00 -25.21
CA LEU A 390 -24.76 -8.25 -24.67
C LEU A 390 -26.26 -8.25 -24.85
N ASP A 391 -26.78 -9.25 -25.54
CA ASP A 391 -28.20 -9.35 -25.93
C ASP A 391 -28.73 -8.04 -26.59
N GLY A 392 -27.89 -7.42 -27.45
CA GLY A 392 -28.20 -6.20 -28.17
C GLY A 392 -28.09 -4.90 -27.36
N VAL A 393 -27.62 -4.95 -26.11
CA VAL A 393 -27.45 -3.79 -25.22
C VAL A 393 -25.97 -3.59 -24.93
N GLU A 394 -25.52 -2.35 -25.02
CA GLU A 394 -24.12 -1.99 -24.77
C GLU A 394 -23.71 -2.29 -23.32
N THR A 395 -22.53 -2.89 -23.13
CA THR A 395 -22.00 -3.28 -21.81
C THR A 395 -21.93 -2.10 -20.84
N ALA A 396 -21.75 -0.87 -21.34
CA ALA A 396 -21.71 0.34 -20.55
C ALA A 396 -23.06 0.69 -19.88
N ALA A 397 -24.18 0.22 -20.43
CA ALA A 397 -25.53 0.47 -19.88
C ALA A 397 -25.87 -0.42 -18.69
N TYR A 398 -25.15 -1.53 -18.49
CA TYR A 398 -25.40 -2.46 -17.39
C TYR A 398 -24.79 -2.00 -16.07
N ASP A 399 -25.46 -2.32 -14.95
CA ASP A 399 -24.85 -2.31 -13.64
C ASP A 399 -23.69 -3.32 -13.59
N LEU A 400 -22.48 -2.85 -13.24
CA LEU A 400 -21.26 -3.66 -13.27
C LEU A 400 -21.33 -4.90 -12.38
N THR A 401 -22.01 -4.81 -11.25
CA THR A 401 -22.18 -5.93 -10.32
C THR A 401 -23.05 -7.01 -10.95
N SER A 402 -24.21 -6.61 -11.46
CA SER A 402 -25.15 -7.48 -12.14
C SER A 402 -24.54 -8.11 -13.39
N LEU A 403 -23.82 -7.32 -14.20
CA LEU A 403 -23.10 -7.78 -15.39
C LEU A 403 -22.07 -8.87 -15.04
N ARG A 404 -21.20 -8.58 -14.09
CA ARG A 404 -20.14 -9.50 -13.69
C ARG A 404 -20.66 -10.73 -12.94
N GLN A 405 -21.86 -10.65 -12.34
CA GLN A 405 -22.54 -11.84 -11.77
C GLN A 405 -23.03 -12.81 -12.84
N ALA A 406 -23.43 -12.33 -14.01
CA ALA A 406 -23.89 -13.16 -15.11
C ALA A 406 -22.73 -13.80 -15.92
N ILE A 407 -21.49 -13.39 -15.69
CA ILE A 407 -20.31 -13.83 -16.44
C ILE A 407 -19.35 -14.59 -15.52
N GLY A 408 -18.96 -15.79 -15.89
CA GLY A 408 -17.90 -16.58 -15.26
C GLY A 408 -16.57 -16.31 -15.95
N VAL A 409 -15.56 -15.86 -15.22
CA VAL A 409 -14.22 -15.62 -15.77
C VAL A 409 -13.20 -16.51 -15.07
N VAL A 410 -12.48 -17.29 -15.86
CA VAL A 410 -11.32 -18.08 -15.43
C VAL A 410 -10.07 -17.43 -16.00
N PRO A 411 -9.28 -16.71 -15.19
CA PRO A 411 -8.10 -16.01 -15.67
C PRO A 411 -6.97 -16.99 -16.00
N GLN A 412 -6.04 -16.56 -16.85
CA GLN A 412 -4.86 -17.32 -17.25
C GLN A 412 -4.05 -17.81 -16.03
N LYS A 413 -3.87 -16.96 -15.03
CA LYS A 413 -3.19 -17.33 -13.78
C LYS A 413 -4.21 -17.77 -12.73
N ALA A 414 -4.26 -19.06 -12.44
CA ALA A 414 -5.10 -19.61 -11.37
C ALA A 414 -4.66 -19.09 -10.01
N VAL A 415 -5.53 -18.37 -9.31
CA VAL A 415 -5.32 -17.85 -7.96
C VAL A 415 -6.38 -18.39 -7.03
N LEU A 416 -5.92 -19.08 -5.97
CA LEU A 416 -6.78 -19.50 -4.85
C LEU A 416 -6.43 -18.64 -3.61
N PHE A 417 -7.45 -18.31 -2.84
CA PHE A 417 -7.29 -17.56 -1.59
C PHE A 417 -7.09 -18.50 -0.42
N LYS A 418 -6.31 -18.05 0.56
CA LYS A 418 -6.12 -18.79 1.81
C LYS A 418 -7.46 -19.01 2.51
N GLY A 419 -7.73 -20.25 2.90
CA GLY A 419 -8.99 -20.66 3.54
C GLY A 419 -9.26 -22.13 3.28
N THR A 420 -10.49 -22.50 2.92
CA THR A 420 -10.87 -23.85 2.50
C THR A 420 -11.22 -23.90 1.01
N ILE A 421 -11.32 -25.11 0.42
CA ILE A 421 -11.84 -25.28 -0.94
C ILE A 421 -13.27 -24.73 -1.01
N ARG A 422 -14.14 -25.07 -0.05
CA ARG A 422 -15.50 -24.55 0.09
C ARG A 422 -15.53 -23.03 0.01
N GLN A 423 -14.73 -22.35 0.84
CA GLN A 423 -14.67 -20.88 0.85
C GLN A 423 -14.27 -20.31 -0.51
N ASN A 424 -13.32 -20.94 -1.21
CA ASN A 424 -12.93 -20.53 -2.55
C ASN A 424 -14.04 -20.71 -3.58
N LEU A 425 -14.81 -21.81 -3.51
CA LEU A 425 -15.93 -22.07 -4.43
C LEU A 425 -17.11 -21.12 -4.18
N LEU A 426 -17.42 -20.84 -2.92
CA LEU A 426 -18.49 -19.91 -2.52
C LEU A 426 -18.25 -18.46 -2.99
N TRP A 427 -17.06 -18.12 -3.44
CA TRP A 427 -16.84 -16.84 -4.15
C TRP A 427 -17.61 -16.77 -5.48
N GLY A 428 -17.92 -17.91 -6.09
CA GLY A 428 -18.80 -17.96 -7.26
C GLY A 428 -20.23 -17.58 -6.92
N ASN A 429 -20.78 -18.22 -5.86
CA ASN A 429 -22.10 -17.96 -5.31
C ASN A 429 -22.09 -18.28 -3.81
N ALA A 430 -22.28 -17.27 -2.98
CA ALA A 430 -22.24 -17.40 -1.51
C ALA A 430 -23.38 -18.25 -0.93
N SER A 431 -24.47 -18.42 -1.66
CA SER A 431 -25.66 -19.23 -1.27
C SER A 431 -25.67 -20.63 -1.86
N ALA A 432 -24.60 -21.04 -2.57
CA ALA A 432 -24.56 -22.36 -3.21
C ALA A 432 -24.58 -23.48 -2.17
N THR A 433 -25.36 -24.52 -2.44
CA THR A 433 -25.45 -25.75 -1.65
C THR A 433 -24.23 -26.65 -1.92
N ASP A 434 -23.98 -27.60 -1.02
CA ASP A 434 -22.91 -28.59 -1.21
C ASP A 434 -23.09 -29.39 -2.51
N ASP A 435 -24.32 -29.75 -2.86
CA ASP A 435 -24.62 -30.46 -4.11
C ASP A 435 -24.24 -29.64 -5.33
N GLU A 436 -24.52 -28.33 -5.33
CA GLU A 436 -24.13 -27.43 -6.41
C GLU A 436 -22.60 -27.26 -6.48
N LEU A 437 -21.89 -27.25 -5.34
CA LEU A 437 -20.43 -27.24 -5.31
C LEU A 437 -19.85 -28.52 -5.92
N TRP A 438 -20.40 -29.69 -5.59
CA TRP A 438 -19.99 -30.99 -6.14
C TRP A 438 -20.30 -31.12 -7.63
N GLU A 439 -21.45 -30.61 -8.08
CA GLU A 439 -21.81 -30.54 -9.50
C GLU A 439 -20.76 -29.72 -10.28
N ALA A 440 -20.47 -28.51 -9.82
CA ALA A 440 -19.47 -27.65 -10.44
C ALA A 440 -18.06 -28.27 -10.45
N LEU A 441 -17.68 -28.97 -9.38
CA LEU A 441 -16.42 -29.73 -9.30
C LEU A 441 -16.39 -30.88 -10.31
N THR A 442 -17.53 -31.55 -10.52
CA THR A 442 -17.63 -32.64 -11.48
C THR A 442 -17.48 -32.12 -12.91
N VAL A 443 -18.18 -31.04 -13.27
CA VAL A 443 -18.04 -30.39 -14.59
C VAL A 443 -16.60 -29.90 -14.81
N ALA A 444 -16.00 -29.30 -13.79
CA ALA A 444 -14.61 -28.80 -13.85
C ALA A 444 -13.53 -29.90 -13.81
N GLN A 445 -13.90 -31.17 -13.81
CA GLN A 445 -12.99 -32.33 -13.68
C GLN A 445 -12.11 -32.24 -12.40
N ALA A 446 -12.68 -31.65 -11.33
CA ALA A 446 -11.96 -31.40 -10.07
C ALA A 446 -12.44 -32.29 -8.91
N LYS A 447 -13.47 -33.11 -9.11
CA LYS A 447 -14.08 -33.94 -8.07
C LYS A 447 -13.04 -34.83 -7.36
N GLU A 448 -12.25 -35.57 -8.10
CA GLU A 448 -11.20 -36.45 -7.57
C GLU A 448 -10.13 -35.70 -6.76
N VAL A 449 -9.85 -34.43 -7.14
CA VAL A 449 -8.90 -33.59 -6.40
C VAL A 449 -9.38 -33.30 -5.00
N VAL A 450 -10.69 -33.10 -4.83
CA VAL A 450 -11.32 -32.78 -3.54
C VAL A 450 -11.58 -34.05 -2.74
N GLU A 451 -12.06 -35.12 -3.36
CA GLU A 451 -12.26 -36.43 -2.72
C GLU A 451 -10.95 -37.03 -2.18
N GLY A 452 -9.82 -36.79 -2.85
CA GLY A 452 -8.50 -37.21 -2.41
C GLY A 452 -7.90 -36.40 -1.26
N LYS A 453 -8.66 -35.46 -0.66
CA LYS A 453 -8.25 -34.70 0.52
C LYS A 453 -8.98 -35.17 1.77
N ASP A 454 -8.29 -35.30 2.88
CA ASP A 454 -8.85 -35.83 4.15
C ASP A 454 -10.12 -35.11 4.62
N ASN A 455 -10.26 -33.79 4.33
CA ASN A 455 -11.41 -32.98 4.72
C ASN A 455 -12.33 -32.59 3.55
N GLY A 456 -12.17 -33.19 2.36
CA GLY A 456 -13.00 -32.91 1.20
C GLY A 456 -13.10 -31.40 0.88
N LEU A 457 -14.33 -30.86 0.85
CA LEU A 457 -14.58 -29.42 0.61
C LEU A 457 -13.94 -28.51 1.66
N ASP A 458 -13.74 -28.98 2.88
CA ASP A 458 -13.16 -28.20 3.96
C ASP A 458 -11.64 -28.35 4.08
N ALA A 459 -11.00 -29.01 3.10
CA ALA A 459 -9.56 -29.10 3.00
C ALA A 459 -8.91 -27.70 2.89
N PRO A 460 -7.79 -27.48 3.61
CA PRO A 460 -7.14 -26.17 3.64
C PRO A 460 -6.49 -25.81 2.30
N VAL A 461 -6.62 -24.55 1.92
CA VAL A 461 -5.96 -23.90 0.80
C VAL A 461 -4.95 -22.88 1.37
N GLU A 462 -3.67 -23.05 1.07
CA GLU A 462 -2.65 -22.09 1.42
C GLU A 462 -2.69 -20.86 0.51
N GLN A 463 -2.01 -19.79 0.90
CA GLN A 463 -1.97 -18.55 0.13
C GLN A 463 -1.48 -18.81 -1.30
N GLY A 464 -2.30 -18.44 -2.30
CA GLY A 464 -2.01 -18.69 -3.71
C GLY A 464 -2.20 -20.14 -4.14
N GLY A 465 -2.70 -21.03 -3.25
CA GLY A 465 -2.94 -22.44 -3.55
C GLY A 465 -1.66 -23.24 -3.78
N VAL A 466 -0.54 -22.88 -3.12
CA VAL A 466 0.77 -23.50 -3.32
C VAL A 466 0.81 -24.98 -2.94
N ASN A 467 -0.15 -25.44 -2.13
CA ASN A 467 -0.34 -26.84 -1.74
C ASN A 467 -1.14 -27.66 -2.78
N PHE A 468 -1.44 -27.09 -3.95
CA PHE A 468 -2.07 -27.74 -5.10
C PHE A 468 -1.14 -27.67 -6.31
N SER A 469 -1.20 -28.68 -7.18
CA SER A 469 -0.51 -28.64 -8.49
C SER A 469 -1.13 -27.55 -9.40
N GLY A 470 -0.43 -27.16 -10.46
CA GLY A 470 -0.93 -26.16 -11.42
C GLY A 470 -2.30 -26.54 -12.00
N GLY A 471 -2.44 -27.77 -12.47
CA GLY A 471 -3.69 -28.30 -13.01
C GLY A 471 -4.81 -28.41 -11.98
N GLN A 472 -4.50 -28.79 -10.73
CA GLN A 472 -5.48 -28.82 -9.64
C GLN A 472 -5.99 -27.40 -9.32
N ARG A 473 -5.09 -26.41 -9.19
CA ARG A 473 -5.50 -25.00 -9.00
C ARG A 473 -6.39 -24.51 -10.13
N GLN A 474 -6.03 -24.82 -11.37
CA GLN A 474 -6.80 -24.42 -12.54
C GLN A 474 -8.20 -25.00 -12.50
N ARG A 475 -8.36 -26.33 -12.27
CA ARG A 475 -9.65 -27.00 -12.16
C ARG A 475 -10.52 -26.42 -11.05
N LEU A 476 -9.95 -26.13 -9.87
CA LEU A 476 -10.68 -25.49 -8.77
C LEU A 476 -11.11 -24.04 -9.12
N THR A 477 -10.29 -23.31 -9.90
CA THR A 477 -10.66 -21.97 -10.37
C THR A 477 -11.80 -22.03 -11.40
N ILE A 478 -11.79 -23.05 -12.28
CA ILE A 478 -12.91 -23.32 -13.21
C ILE A 478 -14.17 -23.68 -12.44
N ALA A 479 -14.09 -24.58 -11.45
CA ALA A 479 -15.24 -24.94 -10.61
C ALA A 479 -15.84 -23.70 -9.94
N ARG A 480 -15.01 -22.80 -9.39
CA ARG A 480 -15.46 -21.54 -8.80
C ARG A 480 -16.24 -20.67 -9.78
N ALA A 481 -15.84 -20.61 -11.05
CA ALA A 481 -16.58 -19.88 -12.07
C ALA A 481 -17.91 -20.56 -12.42
N LEU A 482 -17.95 -21.89 -12.44
CA LEU A 482 -19.14 -22.67 -12.75
C LEU A 482 -20.20 -22.66 -11.62
N VAL A 483 -19.80 -22.61 -10.34
CA VAL A 483 -20.72 -22.44 -9.19
C VAL A 483 -21.64 -21.24 -9.38
N ARG A 484 -21.21 -20.22 -10.11
CA ARG A 484 -22.00 -19.04 -10.42
C ARG A 484 -23.17 -19.31 -11.37
N LYS A 485 -23.16 -20.44 -12.10
CA LYS A 485 -24.09 -20.78 -13.19
C LYS A 485 -24.15 -19.63 -14.23
N PRO A 486 -23.00 -19.25 -14.82
CA PRO A 486 -22.91 -18.06 -15.66
C PRO A 486 -23.61 -18.27 -17.00
N ARG A 487 -24.13 -17.18 -17.60
CA ARG A 487 -24.68 -17.18 -18.97
C ARG A 487 -23.56 -17.07 -20.01
N ILE A 488 -22.43 -16.50 -19.63
CA ILE A 488 -21.22 -16.39 -20.46
C ILE A 488 -20.05 -16.92 -19.64
N LEU A 489 -19.29 -17.85 -20.18
CA LEU A 489 -18.10 -18.41 -19.54
C LEU A 489 -16.85 -18.06 -20.36
N ILE A 490 -15.86 -17.47 -19.70
CA ILE A 490 -14.58 -17.10 -20.31
C ILE A 490 -13.48 -17.96 -19.70
N LEU A 491 -12.80 -18.73 -20.53
CA LEU A 491 -11.67 -19.59 -20.19
C LEU A 491 -10.41 -19.01 -20.83
N ASP A 492 -9.70 -18.13 -20.13
CA ASP A 492 -8.50 -17.46 -20.66
C ASP A 492 -7.27 -18.33 -20.40
N ASP A 493 -6.76 -18.98 -21.48
CA ASP A 493 -5.61 -19.91 -21.52
C ASP A 493 -5.65 -20.98 -20.40
N SER A 494 -6.86 -21.31 -19.96
CA SER A 494 -7.09 -22.21 -18.83
C SER A 494 -6.70 -23.67 -19.11
N ALA A 495 -6.60 -24.04 -20.39
CA ALA A 495 -6.21 -25.37 -20.85
C ALA A 495 -4.69 -25.60 -20.79
N SER A 496 -3.86 -24.54 -20.67
CA SER A 496 -2.40 -24.65 -20.72
C SER A 496 -1.82 -25.49 -19.58
N ALA A 497 -2.48 -25.49 -18.40
CA ALA A 497 -2.10 -26.25 -17.23
C ALA A 497 -2.77 -27.64 -17.13
N LEU A 498 -3.65 -27.99 -18.09
CA LEU A 498 -4.38 -29.26 -18.10
C LEU A 498 -3.75 -30.22 -19.13
N ASP A 499 -3.85 -31.51 -18.85
CA ASP A 499 -3.60 -32.54 -19.84
C ASP A 499 -4.74 -32.62 -20.88
N TYR A 500 -4.47 -33.23 -22.03
CA TYR A 500 -5.43 -33.30 -23.13
C TYR A 500 -6.73 -34.00 -22.78
N ALA A 501 -6.68 -35.04 -21.97
CA ALA A 501 -7.88 -35.82 -21.59
C ALA A 501 -8.78 -34.99 -20.66
N THR A 502 -8.20 -34.35 -19.67
CA THR A 502 -8.92 -33.46 -18.74
C THR A 502 -9.51 -32.25 -19.47
N ASP A 503 -8.78 -31.61 -20.40
CA ASP A 503 -9.29 -30.49 -21.20
C ASP A 503 -10.46 -30.93 -22.10
N ALA A 504 -10.35 -32.08 -22.77
CA ALA A 504 -11.44 -32.64 -23.58
C ALA A 504 -12.67 -33.00 -22.72
N GLY A 505 -12.46 -33.64 -21.54
CA GLY A 505 -13.51 -33.95 -20.59
C GLY A 505 -14.25 -32.72 -20.10
N LEU A 506 -13.52 -31.67 -19.74
CA LEU A 506 -14.08 -30.37 -19.31
C LEU A 506 -14.99 -29.77 -20.39
N ARG A 507 -14.51 -29.67 -21.63
CA ARG A 507 -15.28 -29.10 -22.74
C ARG A 507 -16.56 -29.90 -23.03
N MET A 508 -16.49 -31.24 -23.01
CA MET A 508 -17.65 -32.08 -23.17
C MET A 508 -18.64 -31.92 -22.02
N ALA A 509 -18.16 -31.79 -20.77
CA ALA A 509 -19.02 -31.61 -19.62
C ALA A 509 -19.75 -30.25 -19.67
N ILE A 510 -19.07 -29.16 -20.06
CA ILE A 510 -19.71 -27.84 -20.24
C ILE A 510 -20.80 -27.89 -21.34
N ARG A 511 -20.51 -28.52 -22.48
CA ARG A 511 -21.52 -28.65 -23.55
C ARG A 511 -22.76 -29.50 -23.17
N ARG A 512 -22.63 -30.41 -22.22
CA ARG A 512 -23.68 -31.28 -21.74
C ARG A 512 -24.50 -30.73 -20.57
N MET A 513 -24.19 -29.51 -20.11
CA MET A 513 -25.00 -28.85 -19.10
C MET A 513 -26.43 -28.60 -19.65
N ASP A 514 -27.46 -28.63 -18.79
CA ASP A 514 -28.86 -28.41 -19.19
C ASP A 514 -29.06 -27.03 -19.84
N ASP A 515 -28.31 -26.02 -19.38
CA ASP A 515 -28.31 -24.65 -19.92
C ASP A 515 -26.86 -24.21 -20.17
N PRO A 516 -26.27 -24.63 -21.29
CA PRO A 516 -24.83 -24.40 -21.53
C PRO A 516 -24.54 -22.91 -21.75
N PRO A 517 -23.54 -22.35 -21.06
CA PRO A 517 -23.16 -20.95 -21.23
C PRO A 517 -22.55 -20.71 -22.61
N THR A 518 -22.69 -19.49 -23.13
CA THR A 518 -21.86 -19.04 -24.25
C THR A 518 -20.40 -19.04 -23.78
N THR A 519 -19.57 -19.90 -24.38
CA THR A 519 -18.23 -20.19 -23.86
C THR A 519 -17.15 -19.63 -24.77
N PHE A 520 -16.28 -18.77 -24.22
CA PHE A 520 -15.10 -18.26 -24.89
C PHE A 520 -13.86 -19.02 -24.41
N ILE A 521 -13.19 -19.73 -25.33
CA ILE A 521 -11.98 -20.49 -25.04
C ILE A 521 -10.81 -19.79 -25.70
N VAL A 522 -9.99 -19.11 -24.90
CA VAL A 522 -8.72 -18.53 -25.36
C VAL A 522 -7.64 -19.58 -25.21
N SER A 523 -6.93 -19.89 -26.27
CA SER A 523 -5.81 -20.83 -26.20
C SER A 523 -4.76 -20.56 -27.28
N GLN A 524 -3.53 -20.96 -27.01
CA GLN A 524 -2.45 -21.07 -28.01
C GLN A 524 -2.41 -22.48 -28.61
N ARG A 525 -3.14 -23.44 -28.03
CA ARG A 525 -3.22 -24.83 -28.53
C ARG A 525 -4.37 -24.97 -29.48
N ALA A 526 -4.07 -25.33 -30.74
CA ALA A 526 -5.09 -25.60 -31.76
C ALA A 526 -6.02 -26.76 -31.32
N ALA A 527 -5.52 -27.76 -30.58
CA ALA A 527 -6.30 -28.85 -30.05
C ALA A 527 -7.45 -28.41 -29.14
N SER A 528 -7.28 -27.32 -28.39
CA SER A 528 -8.29 -26.82 -27.46
C SER A 528 -9.42 -26.06 -28.14
N VAL A 529 -9.19 -25.49 -29.33
CA VAL A 529 -10.17 -24.66 -30.04
C VAL A 529 -10.76 -25.33 -31.28
N ARG A 530 -10.14 -26.40 -31.81
CA ARG A 530 -10.57 -27.05 -33.06
C ARG A 530 -12.02 -27.55 -33.08
N TYR A 531 -12.60 -27.80 -31.93
CA TYR A 531 -14.00 -28.26 -31.77
C TYR A 531 -14.95 -27.13 -31.40
N ALA A 532 -14.50 -25.89 -31.42
CA ALA A 532 -15.38 -24.75 -31.22
C ALA A 532 -16.34 -24.59 -32.41
N ASP A 533 -17.51 -24.03 -32.14
CA ASP A 533 -18.52 -23.79 -33.19
C ASP A 533 -18.07 -22.69 -34.17
N GLU A 534 -17.26 -21.77 -33.67
CA GLU A 534 -16.59 -20.74 -34.45
C GLU A 534 -15.22 -20.42 -33.81
N ILE A 535 -14.22 -20.21 -34.63
CA ILE A 535 -12.86 -19.86 -34.21
C ILE A 535 -12.53 -18.46 -34.76
N LEU A 536 -12.03 -17.61 -33.86
CA LEU A 536 -11.52 -16.28 -34.15
C LEU A 536 -9.98 -16.35 -34.15
N VAL A 537 -9.36 -16.00 -35.26
CA VAL A 537 -7.91 -15.98 -35.43
C VAL A 537 -7.44 -14.53 -35.29
N LEU A 538 -6.68 -14.24 -34.25
CA LEU A 538 -6.11 -12.91 -34.00
C LEU A 538 -4.63 -12.88 -34.33
N ASP A 539 -4.23 -11.85 -35.07
CA ASP A 539 -2.84 -11.57 -35.35
C ASP A 539 -2.60 -10.05 -35.22
N ASP A 540 -1.62 -9.67 -34.41
CA ASP A 540 -1.25 -8.29 -34.08
C ASP A 540 -2.45 -7.33 -33.83
N GLY A 541 -3.43 -7.81 -33.04
CA GLY A 541 -4.62 -7.03 -32.67
C GLY A 541 -5.75 -7.02 -33.72
N ILE A 542 -5.59 -7.71 -34.85
CA ILE A 542 -6.57 -7.74 -35.93
C ILE A 542 -7.19 -9.13 -36.05
N LEU A 543 -8.49 -9.19 -36.36
CA LEU A 543 -9.19 -10.43 -36.66
C LEU A 543 -8.89 -10.85 -38.14
N VAL A 544 -7.93 -11.77 -38.30
CA VAL A 544 -7.46 -12.20 -39.64
C VAL A 544 -8.18 -13.43 -40.18
N GLY A 545 -8.95 -14.13 -39.36
CA GLY A 545 -9.74 -15.29 -39.77
C GLY A 545 -10.90 -15.56 -38.82
N LYS A 546 -12.02 -16.00 -39.39
CA LYS A 546 -13.25 -16.36 -38.66
C LYS A 546 -13.95 -17.49 -39.38
N GLY A 547 -14.27 -18.57 -38.67
CA GLY A 547 -14.98 -19.74 -39.23
C GLY A 547 -14.75 -21.00 -38.41
N THR A 548 -15.16 -22.13 -38.92
CA THR A 548 -14.91 -23.45 -38.35
C THR A 548 -13.46 -23.89 -38.59
N HIS A 549 -13.03 -24.96 -37.93
CA HIS A 549 -11.68 -25.53 -38.10
C HIS A 549 -11.36 -25.82 -39.57
N ASP A 550 -12.28 -26.49 -40.28
CA ASP A 550 -12.06 -26.91 -41.67
C ASP A 550 -12.01 -25.71 -42.64
N GLU A 551 -12.91 -24.74 -42.45
CA GLU A 551 -12.93 -23.49 -43.21
C GLU A 551 -11.63 -22.70 -43.06
N LEU A 552 -11.14 -22.57 -41.81
CA LEU A 552 -9.90 -21.84 -41.54
C LEU A 552 -8.65 -22.58 -42.03
N LEU A 553 -8.65 -23.91 -41.97
CA LEU A 553 -7.57 -24.71 -42.55
C LEU A 553 -7.51 -24.55 -44.08
N ALA A 554 -8.64 -24.28 -44.75
CA ALA A 554 -8.68 -24.03 -46.19
C ALA A 554 -8.34 -22.58 -46.55
N SER A 555 -8.68 -21.58 -45.73
CA SER A 555 -8.71 -20.16 -46.10
C SER A 555 -7.78 -19.24 -45.35
N CYS A 556 -7.35 -19.60 -44.11
CA CYS A 556 -6.59 -18.70 -43.23
C CYS A 556 -5.11 -19.13 -43.10
N PRO A 557 -4.14 -18.44 -43.70
CA PRO A 557 -2.72 -18.81 -43.63
C PRO A 557 -2.18 -18.80 -42.19
N VAL A 558 -2.57 -17.82 -41.38
CA VAL A 558 -2.14 -17.72 -39.98
C VAL A 558 -2.64 -18.92 -39.15
N TYR A 559 -3.89 -19.36 -39.37
CA TYR A 559 -4.41 -20.54 -38.69
C TYR A 559 -3.70 -21.82 -39.16
N GLN A 560 -3.42 -21.95 -40.44
CA GLN A 560 -2.64 -23.06 -41.00
C GLN A 560 -1.25 -23.14 -40.34
N GLU A 561 -0.55 -22.01 -40.25
CA GLU A 561 0.77 -21.93 -39.62
C GLU A 561 0.71 -22.40 -38.14
N ILE A 562 -0.22 -21.87 -37.37
CA ILE A 562 -0.40 -22.25 -35.95
C ILE A 562 -0.76 -23.75 -35.85
N TYR A 563 -1.65 -24.25 -36.69
CA TYR A 563 -2.07 -25.64 -36.66
C TYR A 563 -0.94 -26.59 -37.04
N TYR A 564 -0.27 -26.36 -38.17
CA TYR A 564 0.81 -27.25 -38.66
C TYR A 564 2.09 -27.15 -37.81
N SER A 565 2.30 -26.08 -37.07
CA SER A 565 3.38 -26.03 -36.09
C SER A 565 3.17 -27.03 -34.94
N GLN A 566 1.92 -27.38 -34.62
CA GLN A 566 1.53 -28.31 -33.57
C GLN A 566 1.21 -29.73 -34.09
N PHE A 567 0.74 -29.84 -35.34
CA PHE A 567 0.37 -31.07 -36.02
C PHE A 567 1.08 -31.13 -37.38
N PRO A 568 2.26 -31.76 -37.48
CA PRO A 568 3.00 -31.85 -38.76
C PRO A 568 2.13 -32.45 -39.86
N LYS A 569 2.24 -31.91 -41.10
CA LYS A 569 1.43 -32.32 -42.27
C LYS A 569 1.51 -33.81 -42.55
N GLU A 570 2.66 -34.45 -42.33
CA GLU A 570 2.88 -35.88 -42.50
C GLU A 570 2.05 -36.76 -41.56
N ALA A 571 1.72 -36.25 -40.34
CA ALA A 571 0.91 -36.98 -39.36
C ALA A 571 -0.61 -36.87 -39.66
N VAL A 572 -1.03 -35.83 -40.38
CA VAL A 572 -2.45 -35.59 -40.72
C VAL A 572 -2.90 -36.38 -41.97
N GLN A 573 -1.96 -36.75 -42.87
CA GLN A 573 -2.28 -37.56 -44.06
C GLN A 573 -2.37 -39.07 -43.80
N ASN A 574 -1.92 -39.54 -42.63
CA ASN A 574 -1.86 -40.97 -42.25
C ASN A 574 -2.84 -41.35 -41.13
N GLY A 575 -3.74 -40.51 -40.68
CA GLY A 575 -4.81 -40.75 -39.70
C GLY A 575 -6.19 -40.43 -40.25
#